data_c45a6f9eda8cffbcdddd5f8d1cc95e44
#
_entry.id   c45a6f9eda8cffbcdddd5f8d1cc95e44
#
_cell.length_a   1.000
_cell.length_b   1.000
_cell.length_c   1.000
_cell.angle_alpha   90.00
_cell.angle_beta   90.00
_cell.angle_gamma   90.00
#
_symmetry.space_group_name_H-M   'P 1'
#
loop_
_entity.id
_entity.type
_entity.pdbx_description
1 polymer ?
#
loop_
_entity_poly.entity_id
_entity_poly.type
_entity_poly.pdbx_seq_one_letter_code
_entity_poly.pdbx_strand_id
1 'polypeptide(L)'
;INAVLGSAELIHSVGSLHLAQAISSRAVRKIEAGELVGPQRVLIEVNVSGEESKGGFSPDEIRAAAGELAELEGICVQGLMTMAPRGNKDVARRTFAGLRELRDELEAAHPDLNLPELSCGMSEDFESALEEGSTLVRLGRVVFSPEFAVK
;
A
#
# COMPACT_ATOMS: atom_id res chain seq x y z
N ILE A 1 -2.39 -16.42 1.92
CA ILE A 1 -3.62 -15.59 1.75
C ILE A 1 -4.69 -16.02 2.76
N ASN A 2 -5.10 -17.28 2.80
CA ASN A 2 -6.24 -17.74 3.62
C ASN A 2 -6.12 -17.43 5.12
N ALA A 3 -4.92 -17.47 5.70
CA ALA A 3 -4.69 -17.14 7.11
C ALA A 3 -4.79 -15.64 7.42
N VAL A 4 -4.72 -14.77 6.42
CA VAL A 4 -4.74 -13.31 6.57
C VAL A 4 -6.15 -12.74 6.36
N LEU A 5 -6.93 -13.34 5.44
CA LEU A 5 -8.30 -12.92 5.14
C LEU A 5 -9.20 -13.05 6.37
N GLY A 6 -9.77 -11.91 6.78
CA GLY A 6 -10.62 -11.81 7.97
C GLY A 6 -9.84 -11.69 9.30
N SER A 7 -8.50 -11.84 9.28
CA SER A 7 -7.66 -11.62 10.46
C SER A 7 -6.92 -10.29 10.43
N ALA A 8 -6.67 -9.75 9.23
CA ALA A 8 -6.06 -8.44 9.03
C ALA A 8 -7.13 -7.42 8.59
N GLU A 9 -7.17 -6.29 9.25
CA GLU A 9 -8.02 -5.14 8.86
C GLU A 9 -7.61 -4.60 7.48
N LEU A 10 -6.31 -4.46 7.24
CA LEU A 10 -5.73 -3.88 6.04
C LEU A 10 -4.48 -4.65 5.63
N ILE A 11 -4.42 -5.09 4.38
CA ILE A 11 -3.24 -5.72 3.79
C ILE A 11 -2.44 -4.66 3.03
N HIS A 12 -1.20 -4.39 3.42
CA HIS A 12 -0.38 -3.29 2.87
C HIS A 12 0.47 -3.65 1.64
N SER A 13 0.69 -4.94 1.35
CA SER A 13 1.71 -5.40 0.41
C SER A 13 1.16 -6.16 -0.79
N VAL A 14 0.14 -5.62 -1.44
CA VAL A 14 -0.41 -6.19 -2.68
C VAL A 14 0.42 -5.67 -3.86
N GLY A 15 1.46 -6.41 -4.20
CA GLY A 15 2.51 -5.96 -5.14
C GLY A 15 2.36 -6.46 -6.58
N SER A 16 1.24 -7.10 -6.94
CA SER A 16 0.96 -7.51 -8.32
C SER A 16 -0.53 -7.71 -8.57
N LEU A 17 -0.95 -7.56 -9.83
CA LEU A 17 -2.32 -7.82 -10.25
C LEU A 17 -2.73 -9.27 -9.99
N HIS A 18 -1.83 -10.23 -10.26
CA HIS A 18 -2.07 -11.64 -9.96
C HIS A 18 -2.36 -11.88 -8.46
N LEU A 19 -1.63 -11.22 -7.56
CA LEU A 19 -1.87 -11.32 -6.12
C LEU A 19 -3.21 -10.67 -5.74
N ALA A 20 -3.55 -9.52 -6.30
CA ALA A 20 -4.83 -8.84 -6.09
C ALA A 20 -6.01 -9.73 -6.51
N GLN A 21 -5.97 -10.31 -7.71
CA GLN A 21 -6.96 -11.24 -8.24
C GLN A 21 -7.08 -12.50 -7.35
N ALA A 22 -5.95 -13.05 -6.88
CA ALA A 22 -5.94 -14.21 -6.00
C ALA A 22 -6.55 -13.91 -4.62
N ILE A 23 -6.31 -12.72 -4.06
CA ILE A 23 -6.95 -12.25 -2.82
C ILE A 23 -8.44 -12.07 -3.04
N SER A 24 -8.83 -11.34 -4.09
CA SER A 24 -10.23 -11.08 -4.43
C SER A 24 -11.04 -12.38 -4.59
N SER A 25 -10.55 -13.30 -5.41
CA SER A 25 -11.24 -14.59 -5.65
C SER A 25 -11.43 -15.41 -4.37
N ARG A 26 -10.48 -15.35 -3.42
CA ARG A 26 -10.62 -16.05 -2.13
C ARG A 26 -11.54 -15.31 -1.18
N ALA A 27 -11.51 -13.98 -1.18
CA ALA A 27 -12.40 -13.16 -0.36
C ALA A 27 -13.87 -13.36 -0.79
N VAL A 28 -14.17 -13.34 -2.08
CA VAL A 28 -15.52 -13.61 -2.61
C VAL A 28 -16.04 -14.95 -2.11
N ARG A 29 -15.25 -16.03 -2.22
CA ARG A 29 -15.67 -17.36 -1.72
C ARG A 29 -15.92 -17.38 -0.22
N LYS A 30 -15.14 -16.64 0.58
CA LYS A 30 -15.34 -16.54 2.03
C LYS A 30 -16.59 -15.71 2.38
N ILE A 31 -16.88 -14.67 1.59
CA ILE A 31 -18.11 -13.88 1.74
C ILE A 31 -19.33 -14.75 1.44
N GLU A 32 -19.32 -15.50 0.34
CA GLU A 32 -20.39 -16.44 -0.03
C GLU A 32 -20.60 -17.55 1.01
N ALA A 33 -19.52 -17.99 1.67
CA ALA A 33 -19.57 -18.98 2.75
C ALA A 33 -19.99 -18.38 4.11
N GLY A 34 -20.16 -17.05 4.21
CA GLY A 34 -20.46 -16.35 5.48
C GLY A 34 -19.28 -16.25 6.45
N GLU A 35 -18.07 -16.53 5.98
CA GLU A 35 -16.83 -16.46 6.79
C GLU A 35 -16.20 -15.06 6.79
N LEU A 36 -16.58 -14.20 5.86
CA LEU A 36 -16.11 -12.83 5.74
C LEU A 36 -17.32 -11.90 5.52
N VAL A 37 -17.34 -10.75 6.20
CA VAL A 37 -18.49 -9.82 6.18
C VAL A 37 -18.52 -8.97 4.90
N GLY A 38 -17.37 -8.75 4.25
CA GLY A 38 -17.28 -7.92 3.05
C GLY A 38 -15.88 -7.96 2.41
N PRO A 39 -15.63 -7.14 1.38
CA PRO A 39 -14.36 -7.11 0.68
C PRO A 39 -13.17 -6.82 1.61
N GLN A 40 -12.05 -7.49 1.38
CA GLN A 40 -10.82 -7.25 2.11
C GLN A 40 -10.21 -5.91 1.74
N ARG A 41 -9.96 -5.06 2.73
CA ARG A 41 -9.26 -3.79 2.52
C ARG A 41 -7.79 -4.03 2.21
N VAL A 42 -7.27 -3.38 1.17
CA VAL A 42 -5.89 -3.56 0.71
C VAL A 42 -5.25 -2.24 0.31
N LEU A 43 -3.92 -2.17 0.42
CA LEU A 43 -3.10 -1.15 -0.23
C LEU A 43 -2.28 -1.81 -1.33
N ILE A 44 -2.11 -1.10 -2.43
CA ILE A 44 -1.28 -1.54 -3.54
C ILE A 44 0.16 -1.10 -3.29
N GLU A 45 1.08 -2.06 -3.25
CA GLU A 45 2.52 -1.79 -3.12
C GLU A 45 3.09 -1.34 -4.45
N VAL A 46 3.72 -0.15 -4.45
CA VAL A 46 4.33 0.47 -5.63
C VAL A 46 5.81 0.70 -5.40
N ASN A 47 6.63 0.23 -6.32
CA ASN A 47 8.06 0.51 -6.37
C ASN A 47 8.33 1.85 -7.07
N VAL A 48 8.12 2.95 -6.36
CA VAL A 48 8.31 4.32 -6.90
C VAL A 48 9.78 4.62 -7.17
N SER A 49 10.70 4.06 -6.37
CA SER A 49 12.13 4.32 -6.49
C SER A 49 12.79 3.64 -7.69
N GLY A 50 12.16 2.61 -8.25
CA GLY A 50 12.71 1.82 -9.35
C GLY A 50 13.85 0.87 -8.94
N GLU A 51 14.07 0.62 -7.64
CA GLU A 51 15.07 -0.35 -7.20
C GLU A 51 14.63 -1.77 -7.58
N GLU A 52 15.44 -2.48 -8.37
CA GLU A 52 15.19 -3.87 -8.81
C GLU A 52 15.04 -4.87 -7.65
N SER A 53 15.66 -4.58 -6.51
CA SER A 53 15.60 -5.42 -5.31
C SER A 53 14.28 -5.34 -4.55
N LYS A 54 13.39 -4.40 -4.89
CA LYS A 54 12.10 -4.19 -4.23
C LYS A 54 10.95 -4.71 -5.07
N GLY A 55 9.99 -5.34 -4.37
CA GLY A 55 8.74 -5.77 -4.96
C GLY A 55 7.78 -4.59 -5.19
N GLY A 56 6.61 -4.92 -5.71
CA GLY A 56 5.55 -3.96 -5.99
C GLY A 56 5.37 -3.67 -7.48
N PHE A 57 4.26 -3.05 -7.81
CA PHE A 57 4.03 -2.54 -9.17
C PHE A 57 5.03 -1.43 -9.50
N SER A 58 5.51 -1.37 -10.72
CA SER A 58 6.04 -0.11 -11.24
C SER A 58 4.92 0.92 -11.40
N PRO A 59 5.24 2.23 -11.46
CA PRO A 59 4.21 3.25 -11.75
C PRO A 59 3.44 3.01 -13.04
N ASP A 60 4.06 2.48 -14.08
CA ASP A 60 3.39 2.19 -15.36
C ASP A 60 2.50 0.95 -15.27
N GLU A 61 2.92 -0.08 -14.55
CA GLU A 61 2.09 -1.27 -14.33
C GLU A 61 0.81 -0.95 -13.57
N ILE A 62 0.88 -0.11 -12.52
CA ILE A 62 -0.33 0.25 -11.76
C ILE A 62 -1.26 1.14 -12.57
N ARG A 63 -0.75 2.06 -13.40
CA ARG A 63 -1.58 2.84 -14.33
C ARG A 63 -2.37 1.94 -15.27
N ALA A 64 -1.71 0.92 -15.81
CA ALA A 64 -2.35 -0.04 -16.70
C ALA A 64 -3.37 -0.93 -15.97
N ALA A 65 -3.13 -1.28 -14.73
CA ALA A 65 -3.95 -2.21 -13.94
C ALA A 65 -5.08 -1.54 -13.14
N ALA A 66 -5.09 -0.22 -13.02
CA ALA A 66 -5.98 0.51 -12.11
C ALA A 66 -7.46 0.23 -12.36
N GLY A 67 -7.89 0.19 -13.61
CA GLY A 67 -9.28 -0.14 -13.96
C GLY A 67 -9.67 -1.55 -13.53
N GLU A 68 -8.81 -2.54 -13.77
CA GLU A 68 -9.07 -3.92 -13.33
C GLU A 68 -9.06 -4.06 -11.81
N LEU A 69 -8.15 -3.35 -11.12
CA LEU A 69 -8.12 -3.33 -9.66
C LEU A 69 -9.41 -2.76 -9.05
N ALA A 70 -10.02 -1.76 -9.69
CA ALA A 70 -11.29 -1.17 -9.26
C ALA A 70 -12.49 -2.13 -9.41
N GLU A 71 -12.42 -3.07 -10.37
CA GLU A 71 -13.49 -4.03 -10.66
C GLU A 71 -13.43 -5.31 -9.79
N LEU A 72 -12.40 -5.49 -8.97
CA LEU A 72 -12.23 -6.69 -8.14
C LEU A 72 -13.15 -6.69 -6.92
N GLU A 73 -14.27 -7.41 -7.00
CA GLU A 73 -15.34 -7.43 -5.99
C GLU A 73 -14.91 -7.91 -4.59
N GLY A 74 -13.89 -8.76 -4.49
CA GLY A 74 -13.43 -9.34 -3.23
C GLY A 74 -12.44 -8.46 -2.46
N ILE A 75 -11.97 -7.36 -3.04
CA ILE A 75 -11.07 -6.41 -2.38
C ILE A 75 -11.62 -4.99 -2.46
N CYS A 76 -11.22 -4.17 -1.49
CA CYS A 76 -11.44 -2.73 -1.51
C CYS A 76 -10.07 -2.05 -1.46
N VAL A 77 -9.65 -1.45 -2.57
CA VAL A 77 -8.38 -0.73 -2.65
C VAL A 77 -8.54 0.60 -1.92
N GLN A 78 -7.79 0.77 -0.82
CA GLN A 78 -7.87 1.95 0.07
C GLN A 78 -6.74 2.93 -0.15
N GLY A 79 -5.76 2.59 -0.97
CA GLY A 79 -4.62 3.47 -1.18
C GLY A 79 -3.38 2.76 -1.68
N LEU A 80 -2.26 3.45 -1.59
CA LEU A 80 -0.96 3.00 -2.05
C LEU A 80 0.03 2.83 -0.89
N MET A 81 1.00 1.94 -1.07
CA MET A 81 2.11 1.74 -0.14
C MET A 81 3.44 1.77 -0.90
N THR A 82 4.46 2.34 -0.30
CA THR A 82 5.83 2.24 -0.80
C THR A 82 6.86 2.14 0.33
N MET A 83 8.04 1.66 -0.04
CA MET A 83 9.24 1.69 0.81
C MET A 83 10.33 2.46 0.08
N ALA A 84 10.85 3.52 0.70
CA ALA A 84 11.96 4.27 0.15
C ALA A 84 13.31 3.53 0.31
N PRO A 85 14.29 3.83 -0.54
CA PRO A 85 15.68 3.40 -0.35
C PRO A 85 16.24 3.92 0.98
N ARG A 86 17.05 3.09 1.65
CA ARG A 86 17.68 3.48 2.92
C ARG A 86 18.83 4.44 2.72
N GLY A 87 19.11 5.25 3.73
CA GLY A 87 20.35 6.02 3.86
C GLY A 87 20.38 7.35 3.11
N ASN A 88 19.30 7.75 2.42
CA ASN A 88 19.25 9.04 1.75
C ASN A 88 17.85 9.68 1.92
N LYS A 89 17.78 10.72 2.75
CA LYS A 89 16.52 11.42 3.07
C LYS A 89 15.91 12.12 1.85
N ASP A 90 16.73 12.66 0.95
CA ASP A 90 16.24 13.35 -0.25
C ASP A 90 15.63 12.36 -1.26
N VAL A 91 16.23 11.17 -1.38
CA VAL A 91 15.65 10.09 -2.19
C VAL A 91 14.35 9.59 -1.56
N ALA A 92 14.32 9.39 -0.25
CA ALA A 92 13.11 8.99 0.46
C ALA A 92 11.99 10.00 0.25
N ARG A 93 12.26 11.30 0.43
CA ARG A 93 11.28 12.37 0.21
C ARG A 93 10.73 12.37 -1.21
N ARG A 94 11.59 12.28 -2.23
CA ARG A 94 11.15 12.19 -3.64
C ARG A 94 10.29 10.94 -3.90
N THR A 95 10.63 9.82 -3.29
CA THR A 95 9.84 8.58 -3.38
C THR A 95 8.43 8.77 -2.81
N PHE A 96 8.31 9.43 -1.67
CA PHE A 96 7.00 9.67 -1.02
C PHE A 96 6.18 10.71 -1.79
N ALA A 97 6.80 11.78 -2.28
CA ALA A 97 6.15 12.75 -3.16
C ALA A 97 5.63 12.08 -4.44
N GLY A 98 6.44 11.22 -5.07
CA GLY A 98 6.04 10.46 -6.25
C GLY A 98 4.87 9.50 -5.99
N LEU A 99 4.80 8.91 -4.79
CA LEU A 99 3.64 8.08 -4.41
C LEU A 99 2.36 8.91 -4.30
N ARG A 100 2.43 10.09 -3.68
CA ARG A 100 1.29 11.01 -3.58
C ARG A 100 0.81 11.46 -4.96
N GLU A 101 1.73 11.91 -5.81
CA GLU A 101 1.41 12.34 -7.17
C GLU A 101 0.75 11.22 -7.99
N LEU A 102 1.27 10.00 -7.87
CA LEU A 102 0.68 8.83 -8.52
C LEU A 102 -0.73 8.52 -8.01
N ARG A 103 -0.99 8.62 -6.68
CA ARG A 103 -2.32 8.47 -6.11
C ARG A 103 -3.29 9.49 -6.72
N ASP A 104 -2.91 10.76 -6.74
CA ASP A 104 -3.73 11.85 -7.25
C ASP A 104 -4.04 11.67 -8.75
N GLU A 105 -3.06 11.18 -9.53
CA GLU A 105 -3.22 10.82 -10.95
C GLU A 105 -4.22 9.67 -11.14
N LEU A 106 -4.09 8.61 -10.35
CA LEU A 106 -4.98 7.44 -10.44
C LEU A 106 -6.42 7.78 -10.07
N GLU A 107 -6.65 8.57 -9.03
CA GLU A 107 -8.00 9.03 -8.65
C GLU A 107 -8.62 9.92 -9.72
N ALA A 108 -7.83 10.78 -10.35
CA ALA A 108 -8.31 11.65 -11.44
C ALA A 108 -8.68 10.83 -12.70
N ALA A 109 -7.93 9.78 -13.01
CA ALA A 109 -8.15 8.91 -14.17
C ALA A 109 -9.26 7.87 -13.95
N HIS A 110 -9.47 7.45 -12.70
CA HIS A 110 -10.39 6.38 -12.31
C HIS A 110 -11.29 6.85 -11.15
N PRO A 111 -12.42 7.51 -11.43
CA PRO A 111 -13.32 8.05 -10.40
C PRO A 111 -13.90 7.00 -9.43
N ASP A 112 -13.87 5.72 -9.82
CA ASP A 112 -14.30 4.59 -8.99
C ASP A 112 -13.25 4.16 -7.95
N LEU A 113 -12.01 4.66 -8.08
CA LEU A 113 -10.96 4.50 -7.08
C LEU A 113 -11.00 5.66 -6.08
N ASN A 114 -11.13 5.31 -4.81
CA ASN A 114 -10.96 6.26 -3.70
C ASN A 114 -9.79 5.78 -2.85
N LEU A 115 -8.66 6.49 -2.90
CA LEU A 115 -7.36 6.10 -2.35
C LEU A 115 -6.94 7.00 -1.18
N PRO A 116 -7.71 7.06 -0.08
CA PRO A 116 -7.44 7.99 1.03
C PRO A 116 -6.11 7.70 1.74
N GLU A 117 -5.59 6.47 1.63
CA GLU A 117 -4.45 6.05 2.41
C GLU A 117 -3.14 6.07 1.61
N LEU A 118 -2.10 6.67 2.22
CA LEU A 118 -0.71 6.58 1.78
C LEU A 118 0.12 5.96 2.88
N SER A 119 0.48 4.67 2.73
CA SER A 119 1.33 3.96 3.68
C SER A 119 2.79 4.08 3.24
N CYS A 120 3.49 5.01 3.84
CA CYS A 120 4.92 5.20 3.62
C CYS A 120 5.59 5.81 4.85
N GLY A 121 6.89 5.59 4.97
CA GLY A 121 7.66 5.99 6.15
C GLY A 121 7.84 4.88 7.17
N MET A 122 9.09 4.70 7.57
CA MET A 122 9.55 3.79 8.62
C MET A 122 10.41 4.55 9.63
N SER A 123 11.03 3.86 10.58
CA SER A 123 11.77 4.48 11.70
C SER A 123 12.85 5.51 11.27
N GLU A 124 13.38 5.43 10.07
CA GLU A 124 14.46 6.30 9.58
C GLU A 124 13.97 7.52 8.78
N ASP A 125 12.75 7.47 8.24
CA ASP A 125 12.27 8.42 7.23
C ASP A 125 10.79 8.85 7.39
N PHE A 126 10.14 8.46 8.50
CA PHE A 126 8.72 8.76 8.74
C PHE A 126 8.42 10.26 8.78
N GLU A 127 9.36 11.10 9.26
CA GLU A 127 9.18 12.54 9.28
C GLU A 127 9.02 13.10 7.85
N SER A 128 9.91 12.70 6.95
CA SER A 128 9.83 13.07 5.53
C SER A 128 8.55 12.51 4.86
N ALA A 129 8.10 11.33 5.28
CA ALA A 129 6.85 10.76 4.77
C ALA A 129 5.63 11.56 5.21
N LEU A 130 5.59 12.02 6.47
CA LEU A 130 4.51 12.89 6.98
C LEU A 130 4.47 14.24 6.26
N GLU A 131 5.62 14.85 5.99
CA GLU A 131 5.72 16.08 5.21
C GLU A 131 5.15 15.92 3.78
N GLU A 132 5.26 14.73 3.20
CA GLU A 132 4.73 14.40 1.88
C GLU A 132 3.32 13.79 1.89
N GLY A 133 2.64 13.80 3.04
CA GLY A 133 1.22 13.44 3.16
C GLY A 133 0.95 11.96 3.48
N SER A 134 1.92 11.25 4.07
CA SER A 134 1.68 9.90 4.61
C SER A 134 0.55 9.90 5.62
N THR A 135 -0.40 8.97 5.48
CA THR A 135 -1.49 8.74 6.43
C THR A 135 -1.21 7.56 7.37
N LEU A 136 -0.30 6.66 6.96
CA LEU A 136 0.11 5.47 7.70
C LEU A 136 1.63 5.33 7.71
N VAL A 137 2.24 5.31 8.88
CA VAL A 137 3.67 5.02 9.07
C VAL A 137 3.85 3.64 9.73
N ARG A 138 4.94 2.95 9.40
CA ARG A 138 5.24 1.60 9.92
C ARG A 138 6.47 1.64 10.82
N LEU A 139 6.23 1.92 12.10
CA LEU A 139 7.29 2.12 13.10
C LEU A 139 7.59 0.81 13.84
N GLY A 140 8.86 0.42 13.83
CA GLY A 140 9.36 -0.72 14.59
C GLY A 140 10.45 -0.29 15.56
N ARG A 141 11.67 -0.06 15.07
CA ARG A 141 12.83 0.26 15.90
C ARG A 141 12.64 1.48 16.79
N VAL A 142 12.08 2.56 16.27
CA VAL A 142 11.85 3.80 17.04
C VAL A 142 10.87 3.61 18.20
N VAL A 143 10.02 2.58 18.14
CA VAL A 143 9.03 2.28 19.20
C VAL A 143 9.55 1.24 20.20
N PHE A 144 10.27 0.22 19.70
CA PHE A 144 10.61 -0.97 20.50
C PHE A 144 12.09 -1.06 20.89
N SER A 145 12.98 -0.28 20.28
CA SER A 145 14.39 -0.32 20.64
C SER A 145 14.68 0.57 21.86
N PRO A 146 15.39 0.07 22.90
CA PRO A 146 15.72 0.83 24.11
C PRO A 146 16.51 2.11 23.82
N GLU A 147 17.25 2.18 22.73
CA GLU A 147 18.03 3.37 22.32
C GLU A 147 17.17 4.57 21.94
N PHE A 148 15.89 4.36 21.59
CA PHE A 148 14.90 5.39 21.30
C PHE A 148 13.93 5.64 22.47
N ALA A 149 14.11 4.97 23.62
CA ALA A 149 13.28 5.21 24.80
C ALA A 149 13.40 6.68 25.23
N VAL A 150 12.26 7.37 25.29
CA VAL A 150 12.20 8.74 25.83
C VAL A 150 12.61 8.67 27.28
N LYS A 151 13.69 9.38 27.66
CA LYS A 151 14.16 9.50 29.03
C LYS A 151 13.30 10.49 29.83
#